data_d585934ae82e83c9f9cf7a5fce070158
#
_entry.id   d585934ae82e83c9f9cf7a5fce070158
#
_cell.length_a   1.000
_cell.length_b   1.000
_cell.length_c   1.000
_cell.angle_alpha   90.00
_cell.angle_beta   90.00
_cell.angle_gamma   90.00
#
_symmetry.space_group_name_H-M   'P 1'
#
loop_
_entity.id
_entity.type
_entity.pdbx_description
1 polymer ?
#
loop_
_entity_poly.entity_id
_entity_poly.type
_entity_poly.pdbx_seq_one_letter_code
_entity_poly.pdbx_strand_id
1 'polypeptide(L)'
;MNLLQELIQKHTEKEASRFAYYSDEVKNELGDKQCEKAHWVLMTKDVIPGSRNKIYSEQKQLVQDKGAGVYELPRAIEAAASILMHYFKTDEHLYRQNTYTRCQETFTEDQWPVAVGGFSLKGLRLISHVPGNFRSGSSGLAAVRKF
;
A
#
# COMPACT_ATOMS: atom_id res chain seq x y z
N MET A 1 -11.28 -4.43 1.14
CA MET A 1 -10.18 -5.20 0.52
C MET A 1 -10.66 -6.45 -0.19
N ASN A 2 -11.45 -7.30 0.44
CA ASN A 2 -12.00 -8.52 -0.18
C ASN A 2 -12.80 -8.19 -1.44
N LEU A 3 -13.70 -7.22 -1.35
CA LEU A 3 -14.50 -6.77 -2.51
C LEU A 3 -13.64 -6.26 -3.68
N LEU A 4 -12.54 -5.53 -3.39
CA LEU A 4 -11.61 -5.07 -4.41
C LEU A 4 -11.00 -6.25 -5.18
N GLN A 5 -10.55 -7.27 -4.46
CA GLN A 5 -9.99 -8.47 -5.08
C GLN A 5 -11.03 -9.18 -5.96
N GLU A 6 -12.25 -9.37 -5.46
CA GLU A 6 -13.34 -10.00 -6.21
C GLU A 6 -13.70 -9.23 -7.48
N LEU A 7 -13.80 -7.90 -7.40
CA LEU A 7 -14.11 -7.05 -8.56
C LEU A 7 -13.02 -7.12 -9.63
N ILE A 8 -11.75 -7.08 -9.22
CA ILE A 8 -10.65 -7.17 -10.17
C ILE A 8 -10.61 -8.55 -10.82
N GLN A 9 -10.76 -9.63 -10.06
CA GLN A 9 -10.78 -11.00 -10.59
C GLN A 9 -11.93 -11.26 -11.54
N LYS A 10 -13.10 -10.63 -11.33
CA LYS A 10 -14.24 -10.70 -12.25
C LYS A 10 -13.97 -10.07 -13.61
N HIS A 11 -13.12 -9.06 -13.66
CA HIS A 11 -12.89 -8.26 -14.86
C HIS A 11 -11.57 -8.54 -15.56
N THR A 12 -10.79 -9.50 -15.08
CA THR A 12 -9.51 -9.85 -15.69
C THR A 12 -9.13 -11.31 -15.42
N GLU A 13 -8.57 -11.94 -16.43
CA GLU A 13 -7.97 -13.28 -16.35
C GLU A 13 -6.49 -13.23 -15.93
N LYS A 14 -5.94 -12.02 -15.70
CA LYS A 14 -4.54 -11.85 -15.32
C LYS A 14 -4.28 -12.47 -13.96
N GLU A 15 -3.42 -13.48 -13.91
CA GLU A 15 -3.13 -14.24 -12.68
C GLU A 15 -2.59 -13.35 -11.55
N ALA A 16 -1.74 -12.37 -11.87
CA ALA A 16 -1.17 -11.46 -10.90
C ALA A 16 -2.15 -10.41 -10.35
N SER A 17 -3.37 -10.30 -10.92
CA SER A 17 -4.41 -9.39 -10.42
C SER A 17 -5.09 -9.92 -9.15
N ARG A 18 -4.30 -10.36 -8.17
CA ARG A 18 -4.77 -10.91 -6.90
C ARG A 18 -3.79 -10.57 -5.78
N PHE A 19 -4.20 -10.87 -4.55
CA PHE A 19 -3.28 -10.85 -3.42
C PHE A 19 -2.50 -12.17 -3.36
N ALA A 20 -1.17 -12.10 -3.53
CA ALA A 20 -0.28 -13.25 -3.39
C ALA A 20 -0.12 -13.66 -1.92
N TYR A 21 -0.15 -12.68 -1.04
CA TYR A 21 -0.13 -12.85 0.40
C TYR A 21 -0.97 -11.76 1.07
N TYR A 22 -1.81 -12.18 1.98
CA TYR A 22 -2.73 -11.33 2.70
C TYR A 22 -2.71 -11.78 4.15
N SER A 23 -1.94 -11.08 5.00
CA SER A 23 -1.80 -11.51 6.39
C SER A 23 -3.13 -11.56 7.11
N ASP A 24 -3.29 -12.52 8.02
CA ASP A 24 -4.55 -12.72 8.73
C ASP A 24 -4.96 -11.48 9.54
N GLU A 25 -4.00 -10.77 10.12
CA GLU A 25 -4.24 -9.51 10.83
C GLU A 25 -4.84 -8.45 9.91
N VAL A 26 -4.24 -8.25 8.74
CA VAL A 26 -4.74 -7.28 7.74
C VAL A 26 -6.12 -7.70 7.24
N LYS A 27 -6.31 -8.99 6.97
CA LYS A 27 -7.57 -9.53 6.49
C LYS A 27 -8.69 -9.36 7.52
N ASN A 28 -8.43 -9.68 8.78
CA ASN A 28 -9.42 -9.59 9.85
C ASN A 28 -9.81 -8.14 10.15
N GLU A 29 -8.84 -7.23 10.15
CA GLU A 29 -9.05 -5.83 10.53
C GLU A 29 -9.54 -4.95 9.36
N LEU A 30 -9.11 -5.25 8.14
CA LEU A 30 -9.38 -4.40 6.97
C LEU A 30 -10.15 -5.09 5.85
N GLY A 31 -10.35 -6.42 5.93
CA GLY A 31 -10.97 -7.19 4.85
C GLY A 31 -12.31 -6.63 4.41
N ASP A 32 -13.18 -6.35 5.35
CA ASP A 32 -14.55 -5.87 5.10
C ASP A 32 -14.70 -4.35 5.19
N LYS A 33 -13.62 -3.60 5.49
CA LYS A 33 -13.67 -2.14 5.49
C LYS A 33 -13.90 -1.60 4.09
N GLN A 34 -14.88 -0.72 3.99
CA GLN A 34 -15.24 -0.01 2.75
C GLN A 34 -14.75 1.43 2.80
N CYS A 35 -14.60 2.05 1.62
CA CYS A 35 -14.41 3.49 1.54
C CYS A 35 -15.73 4.18 1.86
N GLU A 36 -15.71 5.13 2.79
CA GLU A 36 -16.92 5.88 3.18
C GLU A 36 -17.47 6.75 2.04
N LYS A 37 -16.57 7.29 1.22
CA LYS A 37 -16.91 8.11 0.05
C LYS A 37 -16.02 7.77 -1.12
N ALA A 38 -16.59 7.79 -2.33
CA ALA A 38 -15.81 7.71 -3.55
C ALA A 38 -14.97 8.99 -3.71
N HIS A 39 -13.70 8.83 -4.05
CA HIS A 39 -12.79 9.93 -4.33
C HIS A 39 -11.70 9.47 -5.32
N TRP A 40 -11.10 10.44 -5.99
CA TRP A 40 -9.96 10.19 -6.84
C TRP A 40 -8.67 10.20 -6.03
N VAL A 41 -7.75 9.33 -6.38
CA VAL A 41 -6.44 9.22 -5.73
C VAL A 41 -5.36 9.31 -6.81
N LEU A 42 -4.42 10.22 -6.61
CA LEU A 42 -3.16 10.24 -7.34
C LEU A 42 -2.07 9.72 -6.40
N MET A 43 -1.45 8.59 -6.74
CA MET A 43 -0.39 7.97 -5.94
C MET A 43 0.93 7.93 -6.71
N THR A 44 2.04 8.13 -6.02
CA THR A 44 3.38 7.97 -6.60
C THR A 44 3.59 6.54 -7.09
N LYS A 45 4.26 6.38 -8.24
CA LYS A 45 4.53 5.06 -8.85
C LYS A 45 5.58 4.24 -8.10
N ASP A 46 6.34 4.87 -7.23
CA ASP A 46 7.35 4.25 -6.36
C ASP A 46 7.38 4.99 -5.02
N VAL A 47 8.11 4.43 -4.07
CA VAL A 47 8.34 5.10 -2.79
C VAL A 47 9.11 6.41 -2.98
N ILE A 48 8.79 7.40 -2.15
CA ILE A 48 9.45 8.70 -2.19
C ILE A 48 10.96 8.52 -1.96
N PRO A 49 11.81 9.16 -2.77
CA PRO A 49 13.25 9.13 -2.57
C PRO A 49 13.64 9.55 -1.14
N GLY A 50 14.50 8.74 -0.51
CA GLY A 50 14.95 8.96 0.87
C GLY A 50 13.97 8.47 1.94
N SER A 51 12.85 7.83 1.58
CA SER A 51 11.91 7.28 2.58
C SER A 51 12.29 5.92 3.13
N ARG A 52 13.18 5.17 2.47
CA ARG A 52 13.69 3.87 2.95
C ARG A 52 14.67 4.05 4.10
N ASN A 53 14.91 2.98 4.87
CA ASN A 53 15.82 2.97 6.02
C ASN A 53 15.50 4.01 7.09
N LYS A 54 14.23 4.32 7.25
CA LYS A 54 13.69 5.22 8.27
C LYS A 54 12.64 4.51 9.11
N ILE A 55 12.51 4.92 10.36
CA ILE A 55 11.38 4.49 11.19
C ILE A 55 10.08 5.15 10.70
N TYR A 56 8.94 4.58 11.05
CA TYR A 56 7.66 5.03 10.52
C TYR A 56 7.33 6.50 10.83
N SER A 57 7.70 6.98 12.01
CA SER A 57 7.52 8.40 12.38
C SER A 57 8.34 9.34 11.52
N GLU A 58 9.61 9.01 11.23
CA GLU A 58 10.45 9.79 10.31
C GLU A 58 9.90 9.78 8.88
N GLN A 59 9.35 8.65 8.46
CA GLN A 59 8.70 8.54 7.15
C GLN A 59 7.46 9.43 7.06
N LYS A 60 6.60 9.43 8.09
CA LYS A 60 5.43 10.32 8.13
C LYS A 60 5.84 11.79 8.06
N GLN A 61 6.86 12.19 8.81
CA GLN A 61 7.38 13.55 8.78
C GLN A 61 7.89 13.93 7.39
N LEU A 62 8.57 13.02 6.69
CA LEU A 62 9.07 13.27 5.34
C LEU A 62 7.94 13.58 4.34
N VAL A 63 6.79 12.89 4.44
CA VAL A 63 5.63 13.18 3.58
C VAL A 63 5.03 14.55 3.92
N GLN A 64 4.92 14.89 5.19
CA GLN A 64 4.43 16.20 5.63
C GLN A 64 5.32 17.34 5.12
N ASP A 65 6.63 17.19 5.28
CA ASP A 65 7.60 18.23 4.89
C ASP A 65 7.65 18.42 3.37
N LYS A 66 7.71 17.33 2.60
CA LYS A 66 7.74 17.39 1.14
C LYS A 66 6.37 17.65 0.51
N GLY A 67 5.33 17.22 1.16
CA GLY A 67 3.96 17.30 0.64
C GLY A 67 3.26 18.63 0.85
N ALA A 68 3.83 19.54 1.65
CA ALA A 68 3.26 20.86 1.97
C ALA A 68 1.78 20.79 2.38
N GLY A 69 1.36 19.73 3.08
CA GLY A 69 -0.02 19.51 3.50
C GLY A 69 -1.00 19.07 2.40
N VAL A 70 -0.51 18.89 1.16
CA VAL A 70 -1.33 18.45 0.01
C VAL A 70 -1.27 16.95 -0.17
N TYR A 71 -0.16 16.33 0.23
CA TYR A 71 0.07 14.90 0.13
C TYR A 71 0.03 14.24 1.50
N GLU A 72 -0.47 13.02 1.52
CA GLU A 72 -0.57 12.20 2.72
C GLU A 72 -0.11 10.75 2.44
N LEU A 73 -0.03 9.94 3.50
CA LEU A 73 0.20 8.51 3.36
C LEU A 73 -1.05 7.85 2.75
N PRO A 74 -0.89 6.85 1.88
CA PRO A 74 -2.03 6.08 1.41
C PRO A 74 -2.65 5.25 2.52
N ARG A 75 -3.95 5.04 2.46
CA ARG A 75 -4.56 3.90 3.17
C ARG A 75 -4.23 2.61 2.42
N ALA A 76 -4.25 1.49 3.11
CA ALA A 76 -3.95 0.18 2.51
C ALA A 76 -4.84 -0.13 1.29
N ILE A 77 -6.13 0.21 1.36
CA ILE A 77 -7.07 0.04 0.24
C ILE A 77 -6.70 0.94 -0.96
N GLU A 78 -6.27 2.17 -0.72
CA GLU A 78 -5.87 3.12 -1.76
C GLU A 78 -4.59 2.65 -2.47
N ALA A 79 -3.60 2.19 -1.71
CA ALA A 79 -2.37 1.64 -2.26
C ALA A 79 -2.64 0.37 -3.08
N ALA A 80 -3.39 -0.58 -2.53
CA ALA A 80 -3.72 -1.83 -3.21
C ALA A 80 -4.51 -1.58 -4.50
N ALA A 81 -5.55 -0.73 -4.44
CA ALA A 81 -6.36 -0.39 -5.61
C ALA A 81 -5.52 0.29 -6.69
N SER A 82 -4.70 1.28 -6.33
CA SER A 82 -3.87 2.01 -7.30
C SER A 82 -2.88 1.08 -8.01
N ILE A 83 -2.21 0.19 -7.27
CA ILE A 83 -1.23 -0.75 -7.81
C ILE A 83 -1.90 -1.78 -8.73
N LEU A 84 -2.99 -2.41 -8.28
CA LEU A 84 -3.69 -3.44 -9.05
C LEU A 84 -4.37 -2.86 -10.29
N MET A 85 -5.00 -1.68 -10.18
CA MET A 85 -5.63 -1.02 -11.34
C MET A 85 -4.61 -0.56 -12.37
N HIS A 86 -3.44 -0.09 -11.93
CA HIS A 86 -2.34 0.22 -12.86
C HIS A 86 -1.92 -1.04 -13.62
N TYR A 87 -1.65 -2.14 -12.91
CA TYR A 87 -1.30 -3.42 -13.53
C TYR A 87 -2.39 -3.91 -14.49
N PHE A 88 -3.65 -3.84 -14.07
CA PHE A 88 -4.78 -4.23 -14.92
C PHE A 88 -4.79 -3.51 -16.28
N LYS A 89 -4.46 -2.22 -16.29
CA LYS A 89 -4.47 -1.39 -17.50
C LYS A 89 -3.20 -1.48 -18.34
N THR A 90 -2.05 -1.69 -17.72
CA THR A 90 -0.73 -1.49 -18.39
C THR A 90 0.16 -2.72 -18.44
N ASP A 91 -0.17 -3.79 -17.70
CA ASP A 91 0.69 -4.95 -17.42
C ASP A 91 1.99 -4.61 -16.66
N GLU A 92 2.14 -3.36 -16.18
CA GLU A 92 3.31 -2.92 -15.43
C GLU A 92 3.14 -3.21 -13.93
N HIS A 93 4.09 -3.95 -13.36
CA HIS A 93 4.16 -4.17 -11.92
C HIS A 93 4.82 -2.99 -11.24
N LEU A 94 4.05 -2.18 -10.52
CA LEU A 94 4.58 -1.19 -9.57
C LEU A 94 4.90 -1.87 -8.22
N TYR A 95 5.75 -1.25 -7.40
CA TYR A 95 6.11 -1.77 -6.08
C TYR A 95 6.53 -3.25 -6.12
N ARG A 96 7.47 -3.57 -7.00
CA ARG A 96 7.97 -4.93 -7.25
C ARG A 96 8.62 -5.54 -6.01
N GLN A 97 9.17 -6.73 -6.17
CA GLN A 97 9.89 -7.46 -5.13
C GLN A 97 10.82 -6.55 -4.31
N ASN A 98 10.76 -6.67 -2.98
CA ASN A 98 11.50 -5.83 -2.04
C ASN A 98 11.16 -4.33 -2.07
N THR A 99 10.00 -3.96 -2.58
CA THR A 99 9.48 -2.59 -2.50
C THR A 99 8.09 -2.59 -1.91
N TYR A 100 7.94 -1.93 -0.77
CA TYR A 100 6.67 -1.80 -0.06
C TYR A 100 6.43 -0.34 0.32
N THR A 101 5.18 0.11 0.24
CA THR A 101 4.76 1.34 0.90
C THR A 101 4.09 1.02 2.22
N ARG A 102 4.52 1.67 3.30
CA ARG A 102 3.78 1.67 4.57
C ARG A 102 2.55 2.56 4.43
N CYS A 103 1.46 2.15 5.06
CA CYS A 103 0.16 2.80 4.96
C CYS A 103 -0.23 3.47 6.28
N GLN A 104 -1.38 4.18 6.28
CA GLN A 104 -1.88 4.87 7.47
C GLN A 104 -2.28 3.90 8.58
N GLU A 105 -2.82 2.73 8.21
CA GLU A 105 -3.31 1.75 9.18
C GLU A 105 -2.14 1.12 9.94
N THR A 106 -2.30 1.03 11.25
CA THR A 106 -1.36 0.39 12.16
C THR A 106 -2.10 -0.60 13.04
N PHE A 107 -1.45 -1.70 13.38
CA PHE A 107 -1.96 -2.69 14.31
C PHE A 107 -1.09 -2.74 15.54
N THR A 108 -1.70 -3.08 16.69
CA THR A 108 -1.08 -3.20 17.99
C THR A 108 -0.55 -1.89 18.59
N GLU A 109 -0.26 -1.93 19.90
CA GLU A 109 0.33 -0.81 20.65
C GLU A 109 1.71 -0.41 20.10
N ASP A 110 2.44 -1.33 19.48
CA ASP A 110 3.75 -1.12 18.86
C ASP A 110 3.71 -0.44 17.49
N GLN A 111 2.52 0.02 17.06
CA GLN A 111 2.34 0.71 15.78
C GLN A 111 2.97 -0.03 14.59
N TRP A 112 2.56 -1.26 14.35
CA TRP A 112 2.96 -2.03 13.18
C TRP A 112 2.19 -1.55 11.96
N PRO A 113 2.81 -0.77 11.08
CA PRO A 113 2.11 -0.25 9.92
C PRO A 113 1.81 -1.36 8.91
N VAL A 114 0.64 -1.30 8.32
CA VAL A 114 0.34 -2.11 7.14
C VAL A 114 1.25 -1.68 6.00
N ALA A 115 1.80 -2.65 5.29
CA ALA A 115 2.62 -2.43 4.11
C ALA A 115 2.05 -3.16 2.89
N VAL A 116 2.02 -2.45 1.78
CA VAL A 116 1.51 -2.94 0.48
C VAL A 116 2.63 -2.89 -0.55
N GLY A 117 2.87 -3.99 -1.24
CA GLY A 117 3.92 -4.06 -2.24
C GLY A 117 4.38 -5.48 -2.51
N GLY A 118 5.67 -5.65 -2.82
CA GLY A 118 6.23 -6.96 -3.16
C GLY A 118 5.52 -7.61 -4.34
N PHE A 119 5.06 -6.78 -5.29
CA PHE A 119 4.24 -7.22 -6.41
C PHE A 119 5.05 -8.11 -7.35
N SER A 120 4.53 -9.28 -7.62
CA SER A 120 5.15 -10.32 -8.46
C SER A 120 4.12 -10.95 -9.39
N LEU A 121 4.56 -11.90 -10.21
CA LEU A 121 3.65 -12.70 -11.05
C LEU A 121 2.60 -13.47 -10.23
N LYS A 122 2.83 -13.70 -8.94
CA LYS A 122 1.87 -14.34 -8.04
C LYS A 122 0.84 -13.38 -7.45
N GLY A 123 1.04 -12.07 -7.64
CA GLY A 123 0.16 -11.02 -7.13
C GLY A 123 0.81 -10.08 -6.13
N LEU A 124 -0.02 -9.22 -5.54
CA LEU A 124 0.34 -8.19 -4.58
C LEU A 124 0.37 -8.75 -3.15
N ARG A 125 1.23 -8.21 -2.29
CA ARG A 125 1.31 -8.57 -0.88
C ARG A 125 0.80 -7.45 0.02
N LEU A 126 0.01 -7.84 1.01
CA LEU A 126 -0.46 -7.00 2.11
C LEU A 126 0.03 -7.62 3.42
N ILE A 127 0.91 -6.93 4.11
CA ILE A 127 1.60 -7.45 5.28
C ILE A 127 1.57 -6.46 6.45
N SER A 128 1.75 -6.98 7.66
CA SER A 128 1.96 -6.20 8.88
C SER A 128 2.97 -6.92 9.76
N HIS A 129 4.23 -6.99 9.30
CA HIS A 129 5.27 -7.77 9.97
C HIS A 129 6.46 -6.94 10.44
N VAL A 130 6.51 -5.67 10.06
CA VAL A 130 7.65 -4.81 10.38
C VAL A 130 7.22 -3.74 11.37
N PRO A 131 7.75 -3.77 12.61
CA PRO A 131 7.45 -2.74 13.59
C PRO A 131 7.74 -1.34 13.06
N GLY A 132 6.96 -0.35 13.54
CA GLY A 132 7.13 1.03 13.12
C GLY A 132 8.49 1.64 13.49
N ASN A 133 9.11 1.14 14.55
CA ASN A 133 10.45 1.54 15.01
C ASN A 133 11.61 0.82 14.26
N PHE A 134 11.32 -0.08 13.34
CA PHE A 134 12.33 -0.80 12.56
C PHE A 134 12.66 -0.06 11.26
N ARG A 135 13.96 0.06 10.95
CA ARG A 135 14.46 0.63 9.70
C ARG A 135 14.58 -0.46 8.64
N SER A 136 13.80 -0.35 7.58
CA SER A 136 13.78 -1.35 6.51
C SER A 136 14.26 -0.75 5.19
N GLY A 137 15.17 -1.46 4.52
CA GLY A 137 15.62 -1.11 3.17
C GLY A 137 14.60 -1.41 2.07
N SER A 138 13.58 -2.23 2.36
CA SER A 138 12.51 -2.59 1.42
C SER A 138 11.23 -1.77 1.61
N SER A 139 11.06 -1.12 2.76
CA SER A 139 9.85 -0.36 3.08
C SER A 139 10.10 1.14 3.07
N GLY A 140 9.46 1.82 2.15
CA GLY A 140 9.41 3.28 2.06
C GLY A 140 7.97 3.78 2.21
N LEU A 141 7.72 4.98 1.72
CA LEU A 141 6.39 5.56 1.63
C LEU A 141 6.05 5.99 0.21
N ALA A 142 4.85 5.63 -0.24
CA ALA A 142 4.17 6.36 -1.29
C ALA A 142 3.57 7.65 -0.73
N ALA A 143 3.32 8.61 -1.60
CA ALA A 143 2.51 9.77 -1.29
C ALA A 143 1.23 9.72 -2.13
N VAL A 144 0.12 10.10 -1.53
CA VAL A 144 -1.17 10.22 -2.21
C VAL A 144 -1.72 11.63 -2.09
N ARG A 145 -2.43 12.06 -3.13
CA ARG A 145 -3.28 13.24 -3.13
C ARG A 145 -4.70 12.81 -3.46
N LYS A 146 -5.65 13.30 -2.69
CA LYS A 146 -7.08 13.06 -2.88
C LYS A 146 -7.76 14.26 -3.53
N PHE A 147 -8.80 13.99 -4.29
CA PHE A 147 -9.59 15.00 -4.99
C PHE A 147 -11.09 14.77 -4.76
#